data_434cdcf6ca056ac5f72640f03d406300
#
_entry.id   434cdcf6ca056ac5f72640f03d406300
#
_cell.length_a   1.000
_cell.length_b   1.000
_cell.length_c   1.000
_cell.angle_alpha   90.00
_cell.angle_beta   90.00
_cell.angle_gamma   90.00
#
_symmetry.space_group_name_H-M   'P 1'
#
loop_
_entity.id
_entity.type
_entity.pdbx_description
1 polymer ?
#
loop_
_entity_poly.entity_id
_entity_poly.type
_entity_poly.pdbx_seq_one_letter_code
_entity_poly.pdbx_strand_id
1 'polypeptide(L)'
;MMRAMVVRVELAEAQVVDDPTLRDLLDDTERARSERKRDPVPFVSAHALVRTVLARRLEAAPQDLRFLRRCPTCGSRTHGKPTLAGHQGIAFSLSYTDTLAVVAVTDGIDVGVDVEHVSEADFGGFARVTMAPDEADAFGDLQGAELLSARAQVWARKEAILKATGHGLVVDPTEVVVSPPGEPARLVAWRAAEPPPVAVTVSDAVLESPAHRASVAVLASEPVEITRTGR
;
A
#
# COMPACT_ATOMS: atom_id res chain seq x y z
N MET A 1 -20.26 23.01 17.61
CA MET A 1 -19.45 22.85 16.38
C MET A 1 -18.92 21.42 16.39
N MET A 2 -19.54 20.49 15.63
CA MET A 2 -19.04 19.12 15.52
C MET A 2 -17.68 19.14 14.82
N ARG A 3 -16.66 18.62 15.48
CA ARG A 3 -15.34 18.43 14.87
C ARG A 3 -15.53 17.40 13.77
N ALA A 4 -15.18 17.73 12.52
CA ALA A 4 -15.25 16.76 11.44
C ALA A 4 -14.41 15.52 11.85
N MET A 5 -14.99 14.34 11.74
CA MET A 5 -14.23 13.10 11.95
C MET A 5 -13.16 13.00 10.86
N VAL A 6 -11.99 12.61 11.24
CA VAL A 6 -10.82 12.43 10.35
C VAL A 6 -10.23 11.06 10.63
N VAL A 7 -9.98 10.30 9.58
CA VAL A 7 -9.28 9.02 9.70
C VAL A 7 -7.79 9.30 9.84
N ARG A 8 -7.21 8.88 10.96
CA ARG A 8 -5.77 8.99 11.19
C ARG A 8 -5.06 7.76 10.66
N VAL A 9 -4.07 7.99 9.82
CA VAL A 9 -3.19 6.96 9.29
C VAL A 9 -1.78 7.22 9.79
N GLU A 10 -1.24 6.28 10.54
CA GLU A 10 0.18 6.24 10.88
C GLU A 10 0.93 5.67 9.69
N LEU A 11 1.85 6.44 9.09
CA LEU A 11 2.71 6.01 8.00
C LEU A 11 4.16 5.93 8.47
N ALA A 12 4.75 4.75 8.34
CA ALA A 12 6.18 4.51 8.57
C ALA A 12 6.86 4.12 7.26
N GLU A 13 8.09 4.60 7.06
CA GLU A 13 8.95 4.22 5.94
C GLU A 13 10.34 3.81 6.42
N ALA A 14 10.98 2.89 5.70
CA ALA A 14 12.36 2.49 5.94
C ALA A 14 13.06 2.15 4.63
N GLN A 15 14.34 2.48 4.55
CA GLN A 15 15.19 2.01 3.46
C GLN A 15 15.30 0.47 3.52
N VAL A 16 15.29 -0.15 2.36
CA VAL A 16 15.63 -1.56 2.22
C VAL A 16 17.13 -1.73 2.46
N VAL A 17 17.48 -2.56 3.43
CA VAL A 17 18.87 -2.79 3.84
C VAL A 17 19.14 -4.28 4.02
N ASP A 18 20.33 -4.72 3.61
CA ASP A 18 20.80 -6.08 3.87
C ASP A 18 21.41 -6.15 5.28
N ASP A 19 20.52 -6.22 6.26
CA ASP A 19 20.87 -6.38 7.68
C ASP A 19 20.34 -7.73 8.17
N PRO A 20 21.24 -8.70 8.47
CA PRO A 20 20.84 -10.02 8.92
C PRO A 20 20.03 -10.03 10.21
N THR A 21 20.17 -8.99 11.07
CA THR A 21 19.41 -8.89 12.32
C THR A 21 17.92 -8.68 12.11
N LEU A 22 17.51 -8.17 10.95
CA LEU A 22 16.10 -8.01 10.59
C LEU A 22 15.36 -9.36 10.48
N ARG A 23 16.08 -10.44 10.13
CA ARG A 23 15.48 -11.79 10.08
C ARG A 23 15.04 -12.29 11.44
N ASP A 24 15.66 -11.83 12.52
CA ASP A 24 15.32 -12.25 13.89
C ASP A 24 13.96 -11.68 14.32
N LEU A 25 13.49 -10.62 13.68
CA LEU A 25 12.17 -10.05 13.91
C LEU A 25 11.03 -10.84 13.26
N LEU A 26 11.34 -11.67 12.24
CA LEU A 26 10.35 -12.41 11.46
C LEU A 26 9.95 -13.72 12.16
N ASP A 27 8.72 -14.17 11.94
CA ASP A 27 8.29 -15.52 12.32
C ASP A 27 8.77 -16.59 11.31
N ASP A 28 8.60 -17.86 11.66
CA ASP A 28 9.06 -18.98 10.83
C ASP A 28 8.38 -19.01 9.46
N THR A 29 7.11 -18.60 9.39
CA THR A 29 6.36 -18.52 8.12
C THR A 29 6.96 -17.48 7.18
N GLU A 30 7.29 -16.30 7.70
CA GLU A 30 7.91 -15.23 6.92
C GLU A 30 9.34 -15.58 6.53
N ARG A 31 10.12 -16.20 7.42
CA ARG A 31 11.46 -16.69 7.10
C ARG A 31 11.41 -17.70 5.94
N ALA A 32 10.53 -18.70 6.03
CA ALA A 32 10.35 -19.68 4.95
C ALA A 32 9.87 -19.05 3.63
N ARG A 33 9.08 -17.96 3.70
CA ARG A 33 8.67 -17.21 2.50
C ARG A 33 9.81 -16.38 1.91
N SER A 34 10.66 -15.78 2.74
CA SER A 34 11.82 -15.02 2.29
C SER A 34 12.82 -15.90 1.53
N GLU A 35 13.04 -17.15 1.98
CA GLU A 35 13.94 -18.10 1.35
C GLU A 35 13.53 -18.54 -0.07
N ARG A 36 12.26 -18.34 -0.42
CA ARG A 36 11.73 -18.62 -1.77
C ARG A 36 11.87 -17.43 -2.73
N LYS A 37 12.33 -16.28 -2.25
CA LYS A 37 12.54 -15.10 -3.07
C LYS A 37 13.90 -15.17 -3.75
N ARG A 38 13.98 -14.66 -4.99
CA ARG A 38 15.26 -14.51 -5.70
C ARG A 38 16.16 -13.51 -4.95
N ASP A 39 15.58 -12.41 -4.50
CA ASP A 39 16.18 -11.47 -3.57
C ASP A 39 15.28 -11.37 -2.33
N PRO A 40 15.73 -11.85 -1.15
CA PRO A 40 14.96 -11.78 0.08
C PRO A 40 15.05 -10.42 0.78
N VAL A 41 16.02 -9.55 0.45
CA VAL A 41 16.33 -8.34 1.21
C VAL A 41 15.14 -7.38 1.28
N PRO A 42 14.44 -7.02 0.17
CA PRO A 42 13.28 -6.15 0.25
C PRO A 42 12.14 -6.74 1.08
N PHE A 43 11.90 -8.04 0.93
CA PHE A 43 10.87 -8.73 1.71
C PHE A 43 11.18 -8.70 3.20
N VAL A 44 12.41 -9.02 3.60
CA VAL A 44 12.85 -9.04 5.01
C VAL A 44 12.76 -7.65 5.62
N SER A 45 13.28 -6.63 4.94
CA SER A 45 13.19 -5.23 5.39
C SER A 45 11.75 -4.77 5.59
N ALA A 46 10.87 -5.06 4.63
CA ALA A 46 9.46 -4.65 4.70
C ALA A 46 8.69 -5.35 5.84
N HIS A 47 8.89 -6.65 6.00
CA HIS A 47 8.23 -7.42 7.06
C HIS A 47 8.77 -7.07 8.45
N ALA A 48 10.06 -6.80 8.57
CA ALA A 48 10.67 -6.29 9.80
C ALA A 48 10.09 -4.91 10.18
N LEU A 49 9.90 -4.01 9.20
CA LEU A 49 9.25 -2.71 9.44
C LEU A 49 7.83 -2.89 9.98
N VAL A 50 7.00 -3.74 9.36
CA VAL A 50 5.64 -4.03 9.85
C VAL A 50 5.68 -4.49 11.30
N ARG A 51 6.53 -5.45 11.61
CA ARG A 51 6.64 -6.01 12.95
C ARG A 51 7.10 -4.97 13.96
N THR A 52 8.08 -4.14 13.61
CA THR A 52 8.57 -3.07 14.48
C THR A 52 7.48 -2.03 14.78
N VAL A 53 6.74 -1.58 13.77
CA VAL A 53 5.67 -0.59 13.93
C VAL A 53 4.54 -1.15 14.81
N LEU A 54 4.06 -2.35 14.50
CA LEU A 54 2.96 -2.96 15.24
C LEU A 54 3.36 -3.39 16.66
N ALA A 55 4.57 -3.91 16.85
CA ALA A 55 5.08 -4.30 18.16
C ALA A 55 5.20 -3.09 19.10
N ARG A 56 5.73 -1.96 18.60
CA ARG A 56 5.79 -0.70 19.36
C ARG A 56 4.39 -0.24 19.78
N ARG A 57 3.41 -0.30 18.88
CA ARG A 57 2.03 0.11 19.14
C ARG A 57 1.33 -0.78 20.15
N LEU A 58 1.70 -2.07 20.22
CA LEU A 58 1.10 -3.08 21.10
C LEU A 58 1.92 -3.36 22.36
N GLU A 59 3.07 -2.70 22.52
CA GLU A 59 4.02 -2.97 23.61
C GLU A 59 4.40 -4.47 23.67
N ALA A 60 4.56 -5.11 22.51
CA ALA A 60 4.85 -6.54 22.33
C ALA A 60 6.22 -6.76 21.70
N ALA A 61 6.73 -7.99 21.76
CA ALA A 61 7.93 -8.34 20.99
C ALA A 61 7.56 -8.58 19.51
N PRO A 62 8.35 -8.09 18.54
CA PRO A 62 8.05 -8.22 17.12
C PRO A 62 7.79 -9.66 16.67
N GLN A 63 8.57 -10.62 17.15
CA GLN A 63 8.46 -12.04 16.82
C GLN A 63 7.21 -12.71 17.39
N ASP A 64 6.55 -12.12 18.39
CA ASP A 64 5.33 -12.67 19.01
C ASP A 64 4.07 -12.33 18.23
N LEU A 65 4.14 -11.34 17.33
CA LEU A 65 3.03 -10.97 16.48
C LEU A 65 2.65 -12.14 15.56
N ARG A 66 1.35 -12.41 15.45
CA ARG A 66 0.80 -13.46 14.58
C ARG A 66 -0.04 -12.85 13.49
N PHE A 67 0.32 -13.12 12.25
CA PHE A 67 -0.43 -12.63 11.09
C PHE A 67 -1.30 -13.74 10.51
N LEU A 68 -2.54 -13.39 10.24
CA LEU A 68 -3.49 -14.23 9.52
C LEU A 68 -3.69 -13.67 8.12
N ARG A 69 -3.96 -14.56 7.16
CA ARG A 69 -4.35 -14.18 5.81
C ARG A 69 -5.65 -14.89 5.46
N ARG A 70 -6.50 -14.19 4.75
CA ARG A 70 -7.68 -14.79 4.15
C ARG A 70 -7.99 -14.06 2.85
N CYS A 71 -8.01 -14.81 1.76
CA CYS A 71 -8.44 -14.27 0.48
C CYS A 71 -9.98 -14.14 0.49
N PRO A 72 -10.56 -12.96 0.25
CA PRO A 72 -12.00 -12.80 0.20
C PRO A 72 -12.63 -13.56 -0.97
N THR A 73 -11.90 -13.72 -2.07
CA THR A 73 -12.40 -14.35 -3.30
C THR A 73 -12.40 -15.88 -3.23
N CYS A 74 -11.28 -16.51 -2.76
CA CYS A 74 -11.15 -17.98 -2.78
C CYS A 74 -11.09 -18.62 -1.38
N GLY A 75 -11.14 -17.83 -0.30
CA GLY A 75 -11.07 -18.32 1.09
C GLY A 75 -9.68 -18.82 1.51
N SER A 76 -8.67 -18.82 0.63
CA SER A 76 -7.31 -19.29 0.94
C SER A 76 -6.72 -18.57 2.14
N ARG A 77 -5.91 -19.30 2.93
CA ARG A 77 -5.15 -18.77 4.07
C ARG A 77 -3.68 -18.53 3.76
N THR A 78 -3.26 -18.78 2.52
CA THR A 78 -1.86 -18.62 2.11
C THR A 78 -1.59 -17.28 1.44
N HIS A 79 -2.62 -16.61 0.94
CA HIS A 79 -2.57 -15.28 0.33
C HIS A 79 -3.76 -14.42 0.77
N GLY A 80 -3.83 -13.18 0.31
CA GLY A 80 -4.82 -12.17 0.70
C GLY A 80 -4.22 -11.15 1.67
N LYS A 81 -5.04 -10.14 2.00
CA LYS A 81 -4.67 -9.06 2.91
C LYS A 81 -4.32 -9.64 4.29
N PRO A 82 -3.15 -9.32 4.85
CA PRO A 82 -2.80 -9.76 6.19
C PRO A 82 -3.62 -9.01 7.25
N THR A 83 -3.96 -9.71 8.32
CA THR A 83 -4.57 -9.14 9.53
C THR A 83 -3.79 -9.60 10.76
N LEU A 84 -3.89 -8.86 11.85
CA LEU A 84 -3.21 -9.18 13.10
C LEU A 84 -4.12 -10.02 14.00
N ALA A 85 -3.67 -11.22 14.36
CA ALA A 85 -4.43 -12.12 15.23
C ALA A 85 -4.65 -11.50 16.61
N GLY A 86 -5.88 -11.56 17.10
CA GLY A 86 -6.24 -11.04 18.43
C GLY A 86 -6.40 -9.51 18.51
N HIS A 87 -6.13 -8.76 17.43
CA HIS A 87 -6.16 -7.30 17.41
C HIS A 87 -7.01 -6.76 16.25
N GLN A 88 -8.30 -7.12 16.24
CA GLN A 88 -9.25 -6.72 15.18
C GLN A 88 -9.46 -5.19 15.09
N GLY A 89 -9.11 -4.44 16.13
CA GLY A 89 -9.16 -2.98 16.14
C GLY A 89 -7.96 -2.29 15.46
N ILE A 90 -7.02 -3.06 14.89
CA ILE A 90 -5.86 -2.54 14.16
C ILE A 90 -5.90 -3.08 12.74
N ALA A 91 -5.95 -2.18 11.75
CA ALA A 91 -5.76 -2.52 10.35
C ALA A 91 -4.40 -1.98 9.88
N PHE A 92 -3.75 -2.72 8.98
CA PHE A 92 -2.48 -2.29 8.41
C PHE A 92 -2.33 -2.75 6.97
N SER A 93 -1.46 -2.08 6.25
CA SER A 93 -1.04 -2.43 4.89
C SER A 93 0.44 -2.16 4.73
N LEU A 94 1.09 -2.93 3.86
CA LEU A 94 2.50 -2.75 3.54
C LEU A 94 2.71 -2.74 2.02
N SER A 95 3.68 -1.97 1.56
CA SER A 95 4.23 -2.04 0.21
C SER A 95 5.74 -1.83 0.26
N TYR A 96 6.45 -2.32 -0.75
CA TYR A 96 7.89 -2.12 -0.85
C TYR A 96 8.37 -2.27 -2.30
N THR A 97 9.41 -1.53 -2.60
CA THR A 97 10.26 -1.64 -3.79
C THR A 97 11.61 -2.28 -3.39
N ASP A 98 12.54 -2.35 -4.31
CA ASP A 98 13.89 -2.83 -4.02
C ASP A 98 14.69 -1.90 -3.07
N THR A 99 14.22 -0.66 -2.88
CA THR A 99 14.96 0.36 -2.13
C THR A 99 14.21 0.96 -0.95
N LEU A 100 12.87 0.86 -0.91
CA LEU A 100 12.04 1.48 0.13
C LEU A 100 10.89 0.58 0.53
N ALA A 101 10.60 0.49 1.83
CA ALA A 101 9.42 -0.14 2.39
C ALA A 101 8.54 0.91 3.09
N VAL A 102 7.23 0.76 2.99
CA VAL A 102 6.23 1.61 3.67
C VAL A 102 5.16 0.76 4.35
N VAL A 103 4.71 1.22 5.50
CA VAL A 103 3.63 0.61 6.28
C VAL A 103 2.63 1.68 6.68
N ALA A 104 1.36 1.43 6.44
CA ALA A 104 0.26 2.26 6.95
C ALA A 104 -0.54 1.49 8.00
N VAL A 105 -0.89 2.16 9.11
CA VAL A 105 -1.66 1.59 10.22
C VAL A 105 -2.82 2.51 10.58
N THR A 106 -3.98 1.93 10.87
CA THR A 106 -5.19 2.64 11.31
C THR A 106 -5.87 1.94 12.48
N ASP A 107 -6.75 2.65 13.16
CA ASP A 107 -7.63 2.10 14.19
C ASP A 107 -8.96 1.66 13.57
N GLY A 108 -9.09 0.35 13.34
CA GLY A 108 -10.35 -0.31 12.97
C GLY A 108 -10.91 -0.01 11.57
N ILE A 109 -10.23 0.81 10.78
CA ILE A 109 -10.64 1.14 9.41
C ILE A 109 -9.69 0.46 8.44
N ASP A 110 -10.21 -0.26 7.47
CA ASP A 110 -9.39 -0.90 6.44
C ASP A 110 -8.54 0.13 5.69
N VAL A 111 -7.25 -0.15 5.59
CA VAL A 111 -6.25 0.69 4.94
C VAL A 111 -5.48 -0.09 3.89
N GLY A 112 -5.10 0.60 2.82
CA GLY A 112 -4.14 0.16 1.83
C GLY A 112 -3.05 1.21 1.66
N VAL A 113 -1.82 0.78 1.49
CA VAL A 113 -0.69 1.64 1.12
C VAL A 113 0.04 1.03 -0.05
N ASP A 114 0.46 1.89 -0.94
CA ASP A 114 1.34 1.47 -2.02
C ASP A 114 2.47 2.45 -2.23
N VAL A 115 3.65 1.94 -2.65
CA VAL A 115 4.84 2.71 -2.98
C VAL A 115 5.47 2.15 -4.25
N GLU A 116 5.80 3.08 -5.16
CA GLU A 116 6.38 2.79 -6.46
C GLU A 116 7.68 3.56 -6.67
N HIS A 117 8.71 2.90 -7.19
CA HIS A 117 9.90 3.58 -7.66
C HIS A 117 9.64 4.17 -9.06
N VAL A 118 9.89 5.47 -9.22
CA VAL A 118 9.54 6.20 -10.45
C VAL A 118 10.11 5.54 -11.71
N SER A 119 11.35 5.01 -11.66
CA SER A 119 11.96 4.37 -12.81
C SER A 119 11.30 3.06 -13.22
N GLU A 120 10.60 2.37 -12.31
CA GLU A 120 9.91 1.11 -12.60
C GLU A 120 8.61 1.31 -13.40
N ALA A 121 8.13 2.55 -13.48
CA ALA A 121 7.00 2.92 -14.34
C ALA A 121 7.38 3.05 -15.84
N ASP A 122 8.67 2.82 -16.19
CA ASP A 122 9.19 2.87 -17.56
C ASP A 122 9.16 1.50 -18.23
N PHE A 123 7.96 1.00 -18.52
CA PHE A 123 7.83 -0.21 -19.32
C PHE A 123 6.81 -0.06 -20.46
N GLY A 124 7.08 -0.75 -21.55
CA GLY A 124 6.18 -0.77 -22.72
C GLY A 124 4.82 -1.37 -22.35
N GLY A 125 3.75 -0.65 -22.70
CA GLY A 125 2.37 -1.10 -22.44
C GLY A 125 1.83 -0.72 -21.06
N PHE A 126 2.53 0.13 -20.29
CA PHE A 126 2.07 0.62 -18.99
C PHE A 126 0.59 1.05 -19.02
N ALA A 127 0.24 1.96 -19.92
CA ALA A 127 -1.14 2.45 -20.03
C ALA A 127 -2.16 1.32 -20.26
N ARG A 128 -1.81 0.33 -21.09
CA ARG A 128 -2.70 -0.78 -21.43
C ARG A 128 -3.05 -1.68 -20.24
N VAL A 129 -2.13 -1.84 -19.28
CA VAL A 129 -2.32 -2.76 -18.16
C VAL A 129 -2.66 -2.05 -16.84
N THR A 130 -2.58 -0.71 -16.83
CA THR A 130 -2.79 0.06 -15.59
C THR A 130 -3.88 1.11 -15.69
N MET A 131 -4.20 1.60 -16.89
CA MET A 131 -5.06 2.76 -17.10
C MET A 131 -6.35 2.41 -17.81
N ALA A 132 -7.44 3.00 -17.39
CA ALA A 132 -8.62 3.11 -18.23
C ALA A 132 -8.32 4.01 -19.44
N PRO A 133 -9.01 3.83 -20.59
CA PRO A 133 -8.77 4.65 -21.79
C PRO A 133 -8.86 6.15 -21.52
N ASP A 134 -9.82 6.59 -20.73
CA ASP A 134 -10.05 7.98 -20.34
C ASP A 134 -9.01 8.54 -19.35
N GLU A 135 -8.29 7.69 -18.63
CA GLU A 135 -7.15 8.11 -17.80
C GLU A 135 -5.91 8.38 -18.64
N ALA A 136 -5.69 7.58 -19.70
CA ALA A 136 -4.52 7.73 -20.55
C ALA A 136 -4.45 9.12 -21.21
N ASP A 137 -5.60 9.69 -21.55
CA ASP A 137 -5.71 11.03 -22.15
C ASP A 137 -5.20 12.14 -21.20
N ALA A 138 -5.32 11.95 -19.90
CA ALA A 138 -4.88 12.91 -18.89
C ALA A 138 -3.35 13.05 -18.78
N PHE A 139 -2.59 12.13 -19.39
CA PHE A 139 -1.12 12.21 -19.42
C PHE A 139 -0.60 13.08 -20.56
N GLY A 140 -1.44 13.36 -21.56
CA GLY A 140 -1.21 14.35 -22.61
C GLY A 140 0.22 14.37 -23.14
N ASP A 141 0.86 15.55 -23.01
CA ASP A 141 2.22 15.81 -23.49
C ASP A 141 3.33 15.52 -22.48
N LEU A 142 3.01 14.85 -21.34
CA LEU A 142 4.01 14.50 -20.35
C LEU A 142 5.08 13.58 -20.96
N GLN A 143 6.36 13.88 -20.70
CA GLN A 143 7.49 13.11 -21.22
C GLN A 143 8.58 12.90 -20.15
N GLY A 144 9.45 11.92 -20.41
CA GLY A 144 10.62 11.68 -19.56
C GLY A 144 10.26 11.47 -18.08
N ALA A 145 10.99 12.15 -17.18
CA ALA A 145 10.83 11.98 -15.74
C ALA A 145 9.45 12.40 -15.21
N GLU A 146 8.81 13.38 -15.83
CA GLU A 146 7.45 13.82 -15.45
C GLU A 146 6.42 12.74 -15.75
N LEU A 147 6.50 12.13 -16.92
CA LEU A 147 5.64 11.01 -17.31
C LEU A 147 5.81 9.81 -16.36
N LEU A 148 7.05 9.44 -16.05
CA LEU A 148 7.31 8.31 -15.16
C LEU A 148 6.80 8.58 -13.73
N SER A 149 7.01 9.80 -13.24
CA SER A 149 6.49 10.23 -11.95
C SER A 149 4.96 10.18 -11.90
N ALA A 150 4.30 10.66 -12.95
CA ALA A 150 2.86 10.64 -13.09
C ALA A 150 2.31 9.20 -13.13
N ARG A 151 2.94 8.32 -13.90
CA ARG A 151 2.60 6.88 -13.98
C ARG A 151 2.72 6.20 -12.61
N ALA A 152 3.86 6.36 -11.95
CA ALA A 152 4.09 5.79 -10.61
C ALA A 152 3.05 6.28 -9.60
N GLN A 153 2.65 7.57 -9.65
CA GLN A 153 1.65 8.12 -8.76
C GLN A 153 0.26 7.53 -9.00
N VAL A 154 -0.17 7.42 -10.25
CA VAL A 154 -1.48 6.81 -10.58
C VAL A 154 -1.51 5.33 -10.20
N TRP A 155 -0.42 4.61 -10.46
CA TRP A 155 -0.31 3.21 -10.07
C TRP A 155 -0.40 3.05 -8.55
N ALA A 156 0.35 3.86 -7.78
CA ALA A 156 0.30 3.84 -6.32
C ALA A 156 -1.12 4.15 -5.78
N ARG A 157 -1.86 5.08 -6.38
CA ARG A 157 -3.27 5.36 -6.02
C ARG A 157 -4.16 4.13 -6.20
N LYS A 158 -4.06 3.45 -7.35
CA LYS A 158 -4.87 2.27 -7.68
C LYS A 158 -4.55 1.09 -6.77
N GLU A 159 -3.26 0.76 -6.62
CA GLU A 159 -2.82 -0.33 -5.75
C GLU A 159 -3.17 -0.08 -4.28
N ALA A 160 -3.07 1.16 -3.78
CA ALA A 160 -3.52 1.49 -2.43
C ALA A 160 -5.03 1.19 -2.25
N ILE A 161 -5.87 1.55 -3.23
CA ILE A 161 -7.31 1.25 -3.20
C ILE A 161 -7.55 -0.27 -3.24
N LEU A 162 -6.89 -0.98 -4.14
CA LEU A 162 -7.02 -2.44 -4.28
C LEU A 162 -6.54 -3.19 -3.02
N LYS A 163 -5.52 -2.68 -2.34
CA LYS A 163 -5.05 -3.21 -1.05
C LYS A 163 -6.01 -2.88 0.09
N ALA A 164 -6.60 -1.68 0.11
CA ALA A 164 -7.60 -1.31 1.10
C ALA A 164 -8.83 -2.22 1.02
N THR A 165 -9.36 -2.42 -0.18
CA THR A 165 -10.52 -3.29 -0.43
C THR A 165 -10.23 -4.78 -0.28
N GLY A 166 -8.95 -5.18 -0.29
CA GLY A 166 -8.53 -6.57 -0.21
C GLY A 166 -8.66 -7.36 -1.52
N HIS A 167 -9.10 -6.73 -2.61
CA HIS A 167 -9.23 -7.41 -3.92
C HIS A 167 -7.86 -7.73 -4.53
N GLY A 168 -6.84 -6.86 -4.32
CA GLY A 168 -5.56 -6.99 -5.02
C GLY A 168 -5.78 -7.03 -6.54
N LEU A 169 -4.87 -7.65 -7.25
CA LEU A 169 -4.92 -7.77 -8.72
C LEU A 169 -5.97 -8.77 -9.26
N VAL A 170 -6.91 -9.24 -8.45
CA VAL A 170 -8.11 -9.95 -8.95
C VAL A 170 -9.03 -8.98 -9.68
N VAL A 171 -9.05 -7.73 -9.25
CA VAL A 171 -9.67 -6.62 -9.99
C VAL A 171 -8.65 -6.06 -10.95
N ASP A 172 -9.04 -5.91 -12.21
CA ASP A 172 -8.20 -5.29 -13.24
C ASP A 172 -7.98 -3.82 -12.88
N PRO A 173 -6.73 -3.34 -12.75
CA PRO A 173 -6.44 -1.94 -12.47
C PRO A 173 -7.06 -0.94 -13.44
N THR A 174 -7.35 -1.35 -14.67
CA THR A 174 -8.03 -0.52 -15.67
C THR A 174 -9.50 -0.24 -15.33
N GLU A 175 -10.09 -1.01 -14.43
CA GLU A 175 -11.45 -0.82 -13.91
C GLU A 175 -11.52 0.11 -12.69
N VAL A 176 -10.37 0.50 -12.13
CA VAL A 176 -10.25 1.42 -10.99
C VAL A 176 -9.74 2.76 -11.52
N VAL A 177 -10.64 3.71 -11.73
CA VAL A 177 -10.30 5.03 -12.28
C VAL A 177 -9.98 5.98 -11.13
N VAL A 178 -8.81 6.62 -11.19
CA VAL A 178 -8.37 7.61 -10.19
C VAL A 178 -8.14 8.97 -10.82
N SER A 179 -8.11 10.01 -10.00
CA SER A 179 -7.78 11.36 -10.48
C SER A 179 -6.41 11.41 -11.14
N PRO A 180 -6.22 12.30 -12.16
CA PRO A 180 -4.94 12.44 -12.83
C PRO A 180 -3.86 12.99 -11.88
N PRO A 181 -2.57 12.83 -12.26
CA PRO A 181 -1.47 13.46 -11.54
C PRO A 181 -1.64 14.98 -11.46
N GLY A 182 -1.22 15.56 -10.32
CA GLY A 182 -1.36 17.01 -10.09
C GLY A 182 -2.71 17.44 -9.52
N GLU A 183 -3.74 16.60 -9.59
CA GLU A 183 -4.99 16.81 -8.88
C GLU A 183 -4.98 16.10 -7.52
N PRO A 184 -5.77 16.58 -6.54
CA PRO A 184 -5.98 15.87 -5.28
C PRO A 184 -6.42 14.43 -5.53
N ALA A 185 -5.78 13.49 -4.82
CA ALA A 185 -6.04 12.07 -5.01
C ALA A 185 -7.49 11.72 -4.67
N ARG A 186 -8.16 11.00 -5.56
CA ARG A 186 -9.53 10.49 -5.36
C ARG A 186 -9.81 9.28 -6.25
N LEU A 187 -10.68 8.41 -5.79
CA LEU A 187 -11.34 7.43 -6.65
C LEU A 187 -12.39 8.16 -7.50
N VAL A 188 -12.25 8.09 -8.82
CA VAL A 188 -13.17 8.74 -9.77
C VAL A 188 -14.29 7.78 -10.16
N ALA A 189 -13.94 6.52 -10.48
CA ALA A 189 -14.91 5.48 -10.78
C ALA A 189 -14.37 4.09 -10.41
N TRP A 190 -15.29 3.24 -10.03
CA TRP A 190 -15.07 1.81 -9.84
C TRP A 190 -15.93 1.08 -10.85
N ARG A 191 -15.32 0.43 -11.83
CA ARG A 191 -15.99 -0.24 -12.97
C ARG A 191 -16.01 -1.76 -12.84
N ALA A 192 -15.32 -2.30 -11.82
CA ALA A 192 -15.32 -3.72 -11.53
C ALA A 192 -16.74 -4.21 -11.17
N ALA A 193 -16.99 -5.49 -11.39
CA ALA A 193 -18.30 -6.10 -11.18
C ALA A 193 -18.82 -5.96 -9.74
N GLU A 194 -17.91 -6.02 -8.76
CA GLU A 194 -18.20 -5.82 -7.35
C GLU A 194 -17.69 -4.44 -6.91
N PRO A 195 -18.59 -3.50 -6.56
CA PRO A 195 -18.17 -2.20 -6.03
C PRO A 195 -17.52 -2.35 -4.64
N PRO A 196 -16.68 -1.41 -4.21
CA PRO A 196 -16.15 -1.41 -2.86
C PRO A 196 -17.31 -1.33 -1.84
N PRO A 197 -17.20 -2.01 -0.69
CA PRO A 197 -18.30 -2.12 0.29
C PRO A 197 -18.70 -0.78 0.92
N VAL A 198 -17.79 0.19 0.95
CA VAL A 198 -17.99 1.54 1.48
C VAL A 198 -17.30 2.57 0.58
N ALA A 199 -17.52 3.86 0.84
CA ALA A 199 -16.77 4.92 0.18
C ALA A 199 -15.25 4.76 0.42
N VAL A 200 -14.45 5.10 -0.58
CA VAL A 200 -12.99 5.03 -0.52
C VAL A 200 -12.44 6.45 -0.55
N THR A 201 -11.65 6.80 0.44
CA THR A 201 -10.83 8.02 0.43
C THR A 201 -9.39 7.63 0.16
N VAL A 202 -8.76 8.30 -0.82
CA VAL A 202 -7.36 8.10 -1.17
C VAL A 202 -6.60 9.42 -1.03
N SER A 203 -5.34 9.35 -0.59
CA SER A 203 -4.47 10.50 -0.43
C SER A 203 -3.05 10.13 -0.84
N ASP A 204 -2.38 11.02 -1.55
CA ASP A 204 -0.95 10.84 -1.82
C ASP A 204 -0.14 11.06 -0.54
N ALA A 205 0.88 10.25 -0.36
CA ALA A 205 1.77 10.32 0.79
C ALA A 205 3.10 10.97 0.41
N VAL A 206 3.56 11.91 1.23
CA VAL A 206 4.87 12.54 1.07
C VAL A 206 5.91 11.63 1.74
N LEU A 207 6.88 11.17 0.96
CA LEU A 207 8.02 10.36 1.38
C LEU A 207 9.30 11.20 1.50
N GLU A 208 10.30 10.67 2.22
CA GLU A 208 11.64 11.29 2.24
C GLU A 208 12.36 11.11 0.90
N SER A 209 12.13 9.97 0.25
CA SER A 209 12.74 9.68 -1.05
C SER A 209 12.00 10.36 -2.20
N PRO A 210 12.63 11.26 -2.95
CA PRO A 210 12.02 11.86 -4.15
C PRO A 210 11.90 10.89 -5.33
N ALA A 211 12.61 9.75 -5.28
CA ALA A 211 12.58 8.72 -6.32
C ALA A 211 11.33 7.83 -6.24
N HIS A 212 10.49 8.02 -5.22
CA HIS A 212 9.31 7.19 -5.02
C HIS A 212 8.03 8.03 -5.05
N ARG A 213 6.92 7.35 -5.34
CA ARG A 213 5.55 7.86 -5.19
C ARG A 213 4.79 6.88 -4.32
N ALA A 214 3.98 7.41 -3.40
CA ALA A 214 3.15 6.57 -2.55
C ALA A 214 1.74 7.16 -2.40
N SER A 215 0.80 6.27 -2.13
CA SER A 215 -0.57 6.64 -1.82
C SER A 215 -1.12 5.75 -0.70
N VAL A 216 -2.03 6.33 0.06
CA VAL A 216 -2.79 5.64 1.11
C VAL A 216 -4.26 5.69 0.75
N ALA A 217 -4.96 4.59 0.89
CA ALA A 217 -6.42 4.52 0.77
C ALA A 217 -7.04 3.96 2.04
N VAL A 218 -8.21 4.47 2.42
CA VAL A 218 -9.01 3.97 3.55
C VAL A 218 -10.44 3.69 3.11
N LEU A 219 -11.08 2.68 3.70
CA LEU A 219 -12.48 2.36 3.43
C LEU A 219 -13.39 3.23 4.31
N ALA A 220 -13.39 4.53 4.03
CA ALA A 220 -14.17 5.53 4.73
C ALA A 220 -14.45 6.73 3.81
N SER A 221 -15.44 7.56 4.16
CA SER A 221 -15.76 8.82 3.47
C SER A 221 -15.10 10.04 4.10
N GLU A 222 -14.57 9.87 5.31
CA GLU A 222 -13.92 10.92 6.07
C GLU A 222 -12.57 11.31 5.46
N PRO A 223 -12.14 12.58 5.63
CA PRO A 223 -10.80 13.00 5.25
C PRO A 223 -9.72 12.18 5.96
N VAL A 224 -8.59 11.98 5.29
CA VAL A 224 -7.43 11.26 5.81
C VAL A 224 -6.38 12.26 6.31
N GLU A 225 -5.89 12.03 7.53
CA GLU A 225 -4.73 12.72 8.10
C GLU A 225 -3.58 11.70 8.21
N ILE A 226 -2.53 11.88 7.41
CA ILE A 226 -1.36 11.01 7.43
C ILE A 226 -0.35 11.62 8.42
N THR A 227 -0.05 10.86 9.48
CA THR A 227 1.01 11.20 10.44
C THR A 227 2.20 10.30 10.19
N ARG A 228 3.35 10.90 9.87
CA ARG A 228 4.61 10.13 9.71
C ARG A 228 5.19 9.82 11.07
N THR A 229 5.50 8.56 11.32
CA THR A 229 6.27 8.16 12.50
C THR A 229 7.73 8.08 12.12
N GLY A 230 8.56 8.86 12.82
CA GLY A 230 10.01 8.71 12.77
C GLY A 230 10.44 7.32 13.25
N ARG A 231 11.64 6.94 12.82
CA ARG A 231 12.33 5.72 13.27
C ARG A 231 12.41 5.62 14.78
#